data_61c1469f6ed4a1000fce1e0d72208bc1
#
_entry.id   61c1469f6ed4a1000fce1e0d72208bc1
#
_cell.length_a   1.000
_cell.length_b   1.000
_cell.length_c   1.000
_cell.angle_alpha   90.00
_cell.angle_beta   90.00
_cell.angle_gamma   90.00
#
_symmetry.space_group_name_H-M   'P 1'
#
loop_
_entity.id
_entity.type
_entity.pdbx_description
1 polymer ?
#
loop_
_entity_poly.entity_id
_entity_poly.type
_entity_poly.pdbx_seq_one_letter_code
_entity_poly.pdbx_strand_id
1 'polypeptide(L)'
;YANKLKIEDWFILFCLVYDNEEMLMKYITTCGRIETVIFQRLRNSGFIILKDELNILFTEIKVTDQAKNLFNAQNNTVDFEPLFKELLSTYPKSVKRVTGGTRPLHNDLQRCKKLYKLTLVDRASSSLNKTLHQKILLCVQKYYRDHLKDNKQEFMQLLATFLSQRTWEQYLEDVSDIQQLPKETRNFDAI
;
A
#
# COMPACT_ATOMS: atom_id res chain seq x y z
N TYR A 1 22.38 -22.41 5.51
CA TYR A 1 21.41 -23.18 4.69
C TYR A 1 21.07 -22.47 3.37
N ALA A 2 21.05 -21.13 3.31
CA ALA A 2 20.75 -20.35 2.09
C ALA A 2 21.72 -20.60 0.91
N ASN A 3 22.96 -21.01 1.18
CA ASN A 3 23.99 -21.21 0.17
C ASN A 3 23.79 -22.45 -0.74
N LYS A 4 22.74 -23.22 -0.55
CA LYS A 4 22.42 -24.41 -1.35
C LYS A 4 21.25 -24.23 -2.32
N LEU A 5 20.58 -23.08 -2.28
CA LEU A 5 19.45 -22.79 -3.18
C LEU A 5 19.98 -22.28 -4.53
N LYS A 6 19.37 -22.77 -5.60
CA LYS A 6 19.58 -22.28 -6.95
C LYS A 6 18.73 -21.02 -7.20
N ILE A 7 19.01 -20.28 -8.26
CA ILE A 7 18.24 -19.08 -8.65
C ILE A 7 16.76 -19.42 -8.83
N GLU A 8 16.46 -20.57 -9.42
CA GLU A 8 15.08 -21.05 -9.61
C GLU A 8 14.35 -21.28 -8.28
N ASP A 9 15.02 -21.84 -7.29
CA ASP A 9 14.45 -22.07 -5.97
C ASP A 9 14.09 -20.73 -5.30
N TRP A 10 14.96 -19.73 -5.42
CA TRP A 10 14.71 -18.37 -4.93
C TRP A 10 13.55 -17.71 -5.64
N PHE A 11 13.43 -17.87 -6.96
CA PHE A 11 12.33 -17.31 -7.72
C PHE A 11 10.99 -17.95 -7.32
N ILE A 12 10.93 -19.27 -7.24
CA ILE A 12 9.71 -19.98 -6.82
C ILE A 12 9.33 -19.61 -5.39
N LEU A 13 10.31 -19.57 -4.48
CA LEU A 13 10.09 -19.17 -3.10
C LEU A 13 9.56 -17.73 -3.00
N PHE A 14 10.11 -16.80 -3.80
CA PHE A 14 9.61 -15.44 -3.90
C PHE A 14 8.15 -15.41 -4.32
N CYS A 15 7.79 -16.12 -5.39
CA CYS A 15 6.39 -16.18 -5.86
C CYS A 15 5.45 -16.73 -4.78
N LEU A 16 5.87 -17.76 -4.04
CA LEU A 16 5.08 -18.36 -2.96
C LEU A 16 4.94 -17.42 -1.74
N VAL A 17 6.01 -16.71 -1.37
CA VAL A 17 5.98 -15.77 -0.21
C VAL A 17 5.07 -14.59 -0.47
N TYR A 18 5.03 -14.09 -1.70
CA TYR A 18 4.23 -12.92 -2.09
C TYR A 18 2.89 -13.26 -2.72
N ASP A 19 2.51 -14.54 -2.73
CA ASP A 19 1.25 -15.04 -3.34
C ASP A 19 1.08 -14.54 -4.80
N ASN A 20 2.20 -14.57 -5.54
CA ASN A 20 2.25 -14.07 -6.92
C ASN A 20 2.00 -15.20 -7.91
N GLU A 21 0.76 -15.68 -7.97
CA GLU A 21 0.35 -16.76 -8.85
C GLU A 21 0.55 -16.41 -10.34
N GLU A 22 0.33 -15.15 -10.73
CA GLU A 22 0.49 -14.71 -12.12
C GLU A 22 1.92 -14.92 -12.62
N MET A 23 2.90 -14.51 -11.82
CA MET A 23 4.31 -14.65 -12.16
C MET A 23 4.73 -16.12 -12.17
N LEU A 24 4.23 -16.91 -11.22
CA LEU A 24 4.45 -18.34 -11.14
C LEU A 24 3.90 -19.08 -12.36
N MET A 25 2.67 -18.73 -12.78
CA MET A 25 2.05 -19.30 -13.97
C MET A 25 2.77 -18.92 -15.26
N LYS A 26 3.24 -17.67 -15.39
CA LYS A 26 4.09 -17.25 -16.51
C LYS A 26 5.38 -18.07 -16.58
N TYR A 27 6.02 -18.30 -15.44
CA TYR A 27 7.22 -19.14 -15.38
C TYR A 27 6.93 -20.56 -15.85
N ILE A 28 5.85 -21.21 -15.38
CA ILE A 28 5.44 -22.56 -15.79
C ILE A 28 5.16 -22.60 -17.30
N THR A 29 4.46 -21.60 -17.83
CA THR A 29 4.15 -21.52 -19.25
C THR A 29 5.40 -21.39 -20.12
N THR A 30 6.40 -20.65 -19.64
CA THR A 30 7.65 -20.40 -20.37
C THR A 30 8.62 -21.57 -20.25
N CYS A 31 8.77 -22.17 -19.07
CA CYS A 31 9.73 -23.24 -18.79
C CYS A 31 9.15 -24.65 -18.87
N GLY A 32 7.83 -24.77 -19.13
CA GLY A 32 7.10 -26.01 -19.33
C GLY A 32 6.59 -26.66 -18.03
N ARG A 33 7.37 -26.70 -16.98
CA ARG A 33 6.97 -27.23 -15.66
C ARG A 33 7.96 -26.81 -14.57
N ILE A 34 7.50 -26.83 -13.32
CA ILE A 34 8.39 -26.73 -12.16
C ILE A 34 8.80 -28.17 -11.77
N GLU A 35 10.10 -28.38 -11.68
CA GLU A 35 10.62 -29.67 -11.23
C GLU A 35 10.29 -29.93 -9.76
N THR A 36 9.78 -31.11 -9.42
CA THR A 36 9.47 -31.50 -8.03
C THR A 36 10.68 -31.40 -7.10
N VAL A 37 11.88 -31.54 -7.64
CA VAL A 37 13.17 -31.39 -6.92
C VAL A 37 13.31 -29.99 -6.32
N ILE A 38 12.73 -28.94 -6.92
CA ILE A 38 12.75 -27.57 -6.36
C ILE A 38 11.98 -27.56 -5.03
N PHE A 39 10.78 -28.12 -5.01
CA PHE A 39 9.96 -28.17 -3.79
C PHE A 39 10.60 -29.02 -2.70
N GLN A 40 11.25 -30.13 -3.08
CA GLN A 40 12.00 -30.96 -2.13
C GLN A 40 13.17 -30.18 -1.52
N ARG A 41 13.92 -29.39 -2.32
CA ARG A 41 15.00 -28.54 -1.82
C ARG A 41 14.47 -27.44 -0.87
N LEU A 42 13.38 -26.76 -1.25
CA LEU A 42 12.75 -25.73 -0.42
C LEU A 42 12.23 -26.29 0.90
N ARG A 43 11.62 -27.48 0.87
CA ARG A 43 11.16 -28.18 2.07
C ARG A 43 12.33 -28.62 2.96
N ASN A 44 13.36 -29.24 2.39
CA ASN A 44 14.54 -29.68 3.14
C ASN A 44 15.32 -28.49 3.75
N SER A 45 15.16 -27.31 3.18
CA SER A 45 15.70 -26.05 3.71
C SER A 45 14.78 -25.41 4.76
N GLY A 46 13.60 -25.98 5.03
CA GLY A 46 12.66 -25.48 6.02
C GLY A 46 11.85 -24.26 5.55
N PHE A 47 11.82 -23.94 4.27
CA PHE A 47 11.13 -22.76 3.74
C PHE A 47 9.67 -22.99 3.41
N ILE A 48 9.31 -24.23 3.09
CA ILE A 48 7.91 -24.62 2.79
C ILE A 48 7.54 -25.91 3.52
N ILE A 49 6.23 -26.08 3.72
CA ILE A 49 5.62 -27.30 4.21
C ILE A 49 4.73 -27.83 3.09
N LEU A 50 4.95 -29.07 2.68
CA LEU A 50 4.12 -29.78 1.69
C LEU A 50 3.17 -30.70 2.44
N LYS A 51 1.90 -30.71 2.03
CA LYS A 51 0.89 -31.60 2.59
C LYS A 51 0.97 -33.00 1.96
N ASP A 52 1.27 -33.06 0.69
CA ASP A 52 1.51 -34.28 -0.08
C ASP A 52 2.79 -34.15 -0.92
N GLU A 53 3.64 -35.16 -0.91
CA GLU A 53 4.91 -35.16 -1.65
C GLU A 53 4.75 -35.64 -3.11
N LEU A 54 3.68 -36.40 -3.38
CA LEU A 54 3.45 -37.03 -4.69
C LEU A 54 2.58 -36.17 -5.59
N ASN A 55 1.72 -35.35 -4.99
CA ASN A 55 0.79 -34.49 -5.72
C ASN A 55 0.86 -33.06 -5.20
N ILE A 56 1.84 -32.30 -5.70
CA ILE A 56 2.11 -30.93 -5.24
C ILE A 56 1.11 -29.98 -5.91
N LEU A 57 0.04 -29.64 -5.18
CA LEU A 57 -0.86 -28.55 -5.54
C LEU A 57 -0.36 -27.26 -4.89
N PHE A 58 -0.20 -26.19 -5.69
CA PHE A 58 0.27 -24.89 -5.19
C PHE A 58 -0.57 -24.32 -4.05
N THR A 59 -1.88 -24.60 -4.06
CA THR A 59 -2.83 -24.19 -3.00
C THR A 59 -2.59 -24.89 -1.66
N GLU A 60 -1.82 -25.96 -1.63
CA GLU A 60 -1.52 -26.75 -0.42
C GLU A 60 -0.11 -26.50 0.12
N ILE A 61 0.68 -25.66 -0.56
CA ILE A 61 2.01 -25.27 -0.11
C ILE A 61 1.90 -24.20 0.96
N LYS A 62 2.39 -24.48 2.16
CA LYS A 62 2.49 -23.48 3.23
C LYS A 62 3.90 -22.93 3.32
N VAL A 63 4.03 -21.63 3.19
CA VAL A 63 5.31 -20.92 3.37
C VAL A 63 5.58 -20.75 4.86
N THR A 64 6.80 -21.07 5.30
CA THR A 64 7.21 -20.95 6.71
C THR A 64 7.57 -19.51 7.06
N ASP A 65 7.57 -19.18 8.36
CA ASP A 65 8.00 -17.86 8.82
C ASP A 65 9.52 -17.63 8.56
N GLN A 66 10.30 -18.70 8.50
CA GLN A 66 11.70 -18.62 8.09
C GLN A 66 11.85 -18.09 6.66
N ALA A 67 11.02 -18.57 5.73
CA ALA A 67 11.01 -18.08 4.35
C ALA A 67 10.54 -16.61 4.27
N LYS A 68 9.48 -16.27 4.99
CA LYS A 68 8.97 -14.89 5.03
C LYS A 68 10.01 -13.92 5.57
N ASN A 69 10.77 -14.33 6.59
CA ASN A 69 11.82 -13.51 7.18
C ASN A 69 12.99 -13.28 6.21
N LEU A 70 13.32 -14.25 5.34
CA LEU A 70 14.37 -14.10 4.33
C LEU A 70 14.08 -12.97 3.33
N PHE A 71 12.82 -12.79 2.98
CA PHE A 71 12.41 -11.75 2.05
C PHE A 71 11.99 -10.44 2.74
N ASN A 72 12.27 -10.28 4.05
CA ASN A 72 11.70 -9.22 4.87
C ASN A 72 10.18 -9.14 4.73
N ALA A 73 9.57 -10.25 4.29
CA ALA A 73 8.14 -10.43 4.26
C ALA A 73 7.59 -10.68 5.68
N GLN A 74 8.28 -10.16 6.72
CA GLN A 74 7.63 -9.94 7.99
C GLN A 74 6.42 -9.09 7.71
N ASN A 75 5.28 -9.56 8.15
CA ASN A 75 3.99 -8.89 8.13
C ASN A 75 4.05 -7.45 8.69
N ASN A 76 4.81 -6.59 8.05
CA ASN A 76 4.47 -5.20 7.93
C ASN A 76 3.29 -5.10 6.92
N THR A 77 2.28 -5.94 7.08
CA THR A 77 0.94 -5.55 6.70
C THR A 77 0.61 -4.40 7.63
N VAL A 78 1.22 -3.25 7.34
CA VAL A 78 0.72 -2.01 7.91
C VAL A 78 -0.76 -2.07 7.59
N ASP A 79 -1.57 -2.19 8.65
CA ASP A 79 -3.01 -2.26 8.46
C ASP A 79 -3.37 -1.00 7.68
N PHE A 80 -3.85 -1.17 6.46
CA PHE A 80 -4.19 -0.07 5.58
C PHE A 80 -5.41 0.70 6.09
N GLU A 81 -6.30 0.02 6.84
CA GLU A 81 -7.54 0.63 7.33
C GLU A 81 -7.32 1.84 8.23
N PRO A 82 -6.41 1.83 9.21
CA PRO A 82 -6.10 3.01 10.00
C PRO A 82 -5.58 4.17 9.14
N LEU A 83 -4.70 3.91 8.17
CA LEU A 83 -4.17 4.95 7.29
C LEU A 83 -5.26 5.59 6.43
N PHE A 84 -6.19 4.78 5.93
CA PHE A 84 -7.31 5.29 5.14
C PHE A 84 -8.31 6.08 6.01
N LYS A 85 -8.59 5.63 7.24
CA LYS A 85 -9.41 6.36 8.20
C LYS A 85 -8.79 7.71 8.55
N GLU A 86 -7.46 7.77 8.74
CA GLU A 86 -6.74 9.02 9.01
C GLU A 86 -6.84 9.99 7.83
N LEU A 87 -6.70 9.52 6.59
CA LEU A 87 -6.95 10.34 5.40
C LEU A 87 -8.38 10.88 5.39
N LEU A 88 -9.38 10.03 5.64
CA LEU A 88 -10.79 10.46 5.66
C LEU A 88 -11.09 11.47 6.77
N SER A 89 -10.42 11.40 7.92
CA SER A 89 -10.57 12.38 8.99
C SER A 89 -9.89 13.71 8.67
N THR A 90 -8.81 13.69 7.88
CA THR A 90 -8.03 14.87 7.49
C THR A 90 -8.67 15.61 6.30
N TYR A 91 -9.26 14.89 5.35
CA TYR A 91 -9.91 15.49 4.19
C TYR A 91 -11.33 15.96 4.56
N PRO A 92 -11.75 17.20 4.23
CA PRO A 92 -13.08 17.70 4.57
C PRO A 92 -14.19 16.79 4.01
N LYS A 93 -15.17 16.43 4.84
CA LYS A 93 -16.33 15.62 4.41
C LYS A 93 -17.21 16.35 3.41
N SER A 94 -17.36 17.66 3.63
CA SER A 94 -18.20 18.53 2.79
C SER A 94 -17.71 19.96 2.89
N VAL A 95 -18.11 20.79 1.95
CA VAL A 95 -17.83 22.24 1.93
C VAL A 95 -19.12 23.03 1.69
N LYS A 96 -19.19 24.24 2.26
CA LYS A 96 -20.31 25.17 2.00
C LYS A 96 -20.19 25.75 0.59
N ARG A 97 -21.32 25.91 -0.08
CA ARG A 97 -21.42 26.61 -1.36
C ARG A 97 -21.77 28.07 -1.13
N VAL A 98 -21.27 28.95 -1.99
CA VAL A 98 -21.67 30.38 -1.99
C VAL A 98 -23.17 30.54 -2.23
N THR A 99 -23.78 29.69 -3.06
CA THR A 99 -25.22 29.67 -3.36
C THR A 99 -26.08 29.05 -2.26
N GLY A 100 -25.49 28.67 -1.13
CA GLY A 100 -26.16 27.99 -0.03
C GLY A 100 -26.09 26.45 -0.14
N GLY A 101 -26.27 25.79 1.00
CA GLY A 101 -26.15 24.34 1.11
C GLY A 101 -24.71 23.83 1.21
N THR A 102 -24.56 22.51 1.22
CA THR A 102 -23.27 21.84 1.34
C THR A 102 -23.02 20.92 0.14
N ARG A 103 -21.76 20.80 -0.28
CA ARG A 103 -21.32 19.84 -1.29
C ARG A 103 -20.48 18.75 -0.62
N PRO A 104 -20.89 17.47 -0.69
CA PRO A 104 -20.08 16.38 -0.15
C PRO A 104 -18.79 16.22 -0.99
N LEU A 105 -17.67 15.97 -0.31
CA LEU A 105 -16.37 15.71 -0.94
C LEU A 105 -15.97 14.23 -0.88
N HIS A 106 -16.52 13.48 0.07
CA HIS A 106 -16.33 12.04 0.22
C HIS A 106 -17.40 11.28 -0.58
N ASN A 107 -17.16 11.14 -1.86
CA ASN A 107 -17.98 10.26 -2.71
C ASN A 107 -17.15 9.05 -3.13
N ASP A 108 -17.81 7.94 -3.46
CA ASP A 108 -17.18 6.71 -3.94
C ASP A 108 -15.98 6.26 -3.07
N LEU A 109 -16.24 5.99 -1.80
CA LEU A 109 -15.22 5.61 -0.82
C LEU A 109 -14.47 4.34 -1.21
N GLN A 110 -15.11 3.40 -1.92
CA GLN A 110 -14.44 2.18 -2.40
C GLN A 110 -13.36 2.52 -3.43
N ARG A 111 -13.68 3.41 -4.36
CA ARG A 111 -12.70 3.90 -5.34
C ARG A 111 -11.57 4.68 -4.64
N CYS A 112 -11.91 5.56 -3.70
CA CYS A 112 -10.91 6.30 -2.92
C CYS A 112 -9.97 5.35 -2.19
N LYS A 113 -10.51 4.31 -1.55
CA LYS A 113 -9.74 3.29 -0.83
C LYS A 113 -8.77 2.56 -1.76
N LYS A 114 -9.25 2.13 -2.94
CA LYS A 114 -8.43 1.45 -3.95
C LYS A 114 -7.30 2.37 -4.46
N LEU A 115 -7.63 3.61 -4.84
CA LEU A 115 -6.66 4.59 -5.33
C LEU A 115 -5.59 4.88 -4.27
N TYR A 116 -6.00 5.10 -3.03
CA TYR A 116 -5.09 5.42 -1.95
C TYR A 116 -4.16 4.25 -1.61
N LYS A 117 -4.69 3.03 -1.60
CA LYS A 117 -3.86 1.83 -1.43
C LYS A 117 -2.81 1.72 -2.54
N LEU A 118 -3.19 1.92 -3.81
CA LEU A 118 -2.26 1.90 -4.95
C LEU A 118 -1.20 3.00 -4.87
N THR A 119 -1.55 4.16 -4.30
CA THR A 119 -0.61 5.27 -4.09
C THR A 119 0.43 4.94 -3.01
N LEU A 120 0.03 4.26 -1.94
CA LEU A 120 0.91 3.96 -0.81
C LEU A 120 1.74 2.70 -1.00
N VAL A 121 1.34 1.78 -1.89
CA VAL A 121 2.08 0.54 -2.12
C VAL A 121 3.36 0.85 -2.88
N ASP A 122 4.49 0.57 -2.27
CA ASP A 122 5.76 0.51 -2.95
C ASP A 122 5.81 -0.73 -3.83
N ARG A 123 5.92 -0.53 -5.15
CA ARG A 123 5.93 -1.61 -6.15
C ARG A 123 7.13 -2.55 -6.01
N ALA A 124 8.22 -2.07 -5.42
CA ALA A 124 9.43 -2.88 -5.25
C ALA A 124 9.36 -3.80 -4.04
N SER A 125 8.74 -3.33 -2.94
CA SER A 125 8.71 -4.04 -1.65
C SER A 125 7.33 -4.58 -1.27
N SER A 126 6.29 -4.28 -2.04
CA SER A 126 4.87 -4.57 -1.73
C SER A 126 4.45 -4.08 -0.33
N SER A 127 5.23 -3.19 0.28
CA SER A 127 4.97 -2.61 1.59
C SER A 127 4.25 -1.27 1.47
N LEU A 128 3.53 -0.87 2.53
CA LEU A 128 2.90 0.44 2.60
C LEU A 128 3.90 1.51 3.04
N ASN A 129 4.04 2.56 2.26
CA ASN A 129 4.92 3.68 2.54
C ASN A 129 4.28 4.66 3.54
N LYS A 130 4.57 4.45 4.84
CA LYS A 130 4.10 5.32 5.94
C LYS A 130 4.61 6.76 5.81
N THR A 131 5.83 6.94 5.34
CA THR A 131 6.41 8.28 5.15
C THR A 131 5.63 9.05 4.09
N LEU A 132 5.27 8.38 2.98
CA LEU A 132 4.43 8.98 1.94
C LEU A 132 3.03 9.29 2.48
N HIS A 133 2.43 8.38 3.29
CA HIS A 133 1.17 8.63 3.95
C HIS A 133 1.20 9.94 4.76
N GLN A 134 2.19 10.12 5.63
CA GLN A 134 2.32 11.34 6.44
C GLN A 134 2.49 12.60 5.57
N LYS A 135 3.28 12.52 4.52
CA LYS A 135 3.43 13.62 3.55
C LYS A 135 2.09 13.98 2.88
N ILE A 136 1.31 12.98 2.44
CA ILE A 136 -0.01 13.21 1.83
C ILE A 136 -0.95 13.91 2.82
N LEU A 137 -0.97 13.51 4.09
CA LEU A 137 -1.81 14.17 5.10
C LEU A 137 -1.45 15.64 5.27
N LEU A 138 -0.16 15.97 5.32
CA LEU A 138 0.30 17.35 5.38
C LEU A 138 -0.08 18.16 4.12
N CYS A 139 0.03 17.54 2.93
CA CYS A 139 -0.40 18.15 1.67
C CYS A 139 -1.92 18.43 1.69
N VAL A 140 -2.74 17.50 2.19
CA VAL A 140 -4.19 17.70 2.36
C VAL A 140 -4.48 18.88 3.26
N GLN A 141 -3.80 19.00 4.41
CA GLN A 141 -3.98 20.11 5.34
C GLN A 141 -3.60 21.45 4.70
N LYS A 142 -2.51 21.49 3.92
CA LYS A 142 -2.11 22.70 3.20
C LYS A 142 -3.12 23.05 2.11
N TYR A 143 -3.51 22.09 1.28
CA TYR A 143 -4.53 22.24 0.25
C TYR A 143 -5.83 22.83 0.82
N TYR A 144 -6.31 22.33 1.94
CA TYR A 144 -7.50 22.85 2.61
C TYR A 144 -7.31 24.29 3.11
N ARG A 145 -6.16 24.58 3.77
CA ARG A 145 -5.85 25.94 4.27
C ARG A 145 -5.78 26.97 3.14
N ASP A 146 -5.19 26.62 2.01
CA ASP A 146 -5.06 27.54 0.89
C ASP A 146 -6.44 27.86 0.30
N HIS A 147 -7.32 26.87 0.18
CA HIS A 147 -8.71 27.10 -0.23
C HIS A 147 -9.51 27.92 0.78
N LEU A 148 -9.24 27.79 2.08
CA LEU A 148 -9.84 28.62 3.13
C LEU A 148 -9.40 30.08 3.01
N LYS A 149 -8.12 30.34 2.85
CA LYS A 149 -7.57 31.70 2.73
C LYS A 149 -8.16 32.44 1.53
N ASP A 150 -8.33 31.75 0.43
CA ASP A 150 -8.83 32.31 -0.83
C ASP A 150 -10.36 32.36 -0.89
N ASN A 151 -11.09 31.91 0.15
CA ASN A 151 -12.54 31.70 0.12
C ASN A 151 -13.01 30.81 -1.04
N LYS A 152 -12.20 29.84 -1.43
CA LYS A 152 -12.45 28.93 -2.58
C LYS A 152 -12.81 27.50 -2.17
N GLN A 153 -13.32 27.28 -0.93
CA GLN A 153 -13.61 25.93 -0.44
C GLN A 153 -14.62 25.19 -1.33
N GLU A 154 -15.56 25.89 -1.95
CA GLU A 154 -16.55 25.26 -2.83
C GLU A 154 -15.93 24.62 -4.08
N PHE A 155 -14.73 25.05 -4.48
CA PHE A 155 -13.98 24.52 -5.62
C PHE A 155 -13.02 23.39 -5.25
N MET A 156 -12.95 23.00 -3.98
CA MET A 156 -12.15 21.85 -3.59
C MET A 156 -12.56 20.61 -4.37
N GLN A 157 -11.59 19.80 -4.75
CA GLN A 157 -11.84 18.57 -5.49
C GLN A 157 -12.59 17.54 -4.63
N LEU A 158 -13.28 16.61 -5.29
CA LEU A 158 -13.72 15.38 -4.63
C LEU A 158 -12.49 14.54 -4.24
N LEU A 159 -12.56 13.82 -3.13
CA LEU A 159 -11.44 13.00 -2.66
C LEU A 159 -10.94 12.03 -3.74
N ALA A 160 -11.86 11.39 -4.48
CA ALA A 160 -11.50 10.49 -5.58
C ALA A 160 -10.72 11.22 -6.70
N THR A 161 -11.07 12.46 -7.02
CA THR A 161 -10.38 13.29 -8.00
C THR A 161 -9.00 13.72 -7.50
N PHE A 162 -8.92 14.19 -6.26
CA PHE A 162 -7.67 14.58 -5.60
C PHE A 162 -6.64 13.43 -5.61
N LEU A 163 -7.09 12.21 -5.31
CA LEU A 163 -6.23 11.01 -5.33
C LEU A 163 -5.85 10.58 -6.74
N SER A 164 -6.83 10.54 -7.68
CA SER A 164 -6.58 10.06 -9.05
C SER A 164 -5.69 11.00 -9.86
N GLN A 165 -5.82 12.31 -9.65
CA GLN A 165 -4.98 13.33 -10.29
C GLN A 165 -3.68 13.59 -9.55
N ARG A 166 -3.47 12.93 -8.41
CA ARG A 166 -2.28 13.11 -7.56
C ARG A 166 -2.04 14.58 -7.18
N THR A 167 -3.12 15.33 -6.96
CA THR A 167 -3.07 16.78 -6.68
C THR A 167 -2.18 17.09 -5.47
N TRP A 168 -2.03 16.16 -4.53
CA TRP A 168 -1.13 16.28 -3.38
C TRP A 168 0.34 16.47 -3.78
N GLU A 169 0.77 16.03 -4.97
CA GLU A 169 2.16 16.18 -5.43
C GLU A 169 2.56 17.64 -5.60
N GLN A 170 1.62 18.49 -5.97
CA GLN A 170 1.84 19.93 -6.12
C GLN A 170 2.22 20.64 -4.80
N TYR A 171 1.94 19.98 -3.67
CA TYR A 171 2.21 20.50 -2.32
C TYR A 171 3.40 19.82 -1.63
N LEU A 172 4.06 18.85 -2.28
CA LEU A 172 5.14 18.09 -1.65
C LEU A 172 6.36 18.94 -1.31
N GLU A 173 6.74 19.86 -2.20
CA GLU A 173 7.88 20.75 -1.97
C GLU A 173 7.64 21.65 -0.77
N ASP A 174 6.47 22.27 -0.71
CA ASP A 174 6.05 23.13 0.40
C ASP A 174 5.98 22.44 1.76
N VAL A 175 5.73 21.13 1.77
CA VAL A 175 5.59 20.32 2.98
C VAL A 175 6.92 19.77 3.45
N SER A 176 7.89 19.60 2.56
CA SER A 176 9.23 19.13 2.92
C SER A 176 9.95 20.06 3.90
N ASP A 177 9.68 21.36 3.83
CA ASP A 177 10.25 22.37 4.73
C ASP A 177 9.58 22.40 6.12
N ILE A 178 8.35 21.87 6.23
CA ILE A 178 7.56 21.90 7.48
C ILE A 178 7.98 20.79 8.47
N GLN A 179 8.67 19.76 8.03
CA GLN A 179 9.13 18.66 8.91
C GLN A 179 10.22 19.11 9.93
N GLN A 180 10.70 20.35 9.86
CA GLN A 180 11.69 20.91 10.82
C GLN A 180 11.05 21.69 11.98
N LEU A 181 9.72 21.81 12.04
CA LEU A 181 9.05 22.54 13.13
C LEU A 181 8.55 21.60 14.25
N PRO A 182 8.67 22.00 15.54
CA PRO A 182 8.25 21.19 16.69
C PRO A 182 6.76 20.87 16.66
N LYS A 183 6.41 19.68 17.17
CA LYS A 183 5.03 19.21 17.32
C LYS A 183 4.27 20.07 18.34
N GLU A 184 3.69 21.17 17.92
CA GLU A 184 2.64 21.82 18.71
C GLU A 184 1.31 21.13 18.44
N THR A 185 0.68 20.76 19.53
CA THR A 185 -0.63 20.10 19.63
C THR A 185 -1.69 20.84 18.81
N ARG A 186 -2.22 20.18 17.78
CA ARG A 186 -3.26 20.73 16.91
C ARG A 186 -4.62 20.19 17.33
N ASN A 187 -5.29 20.92 18.21
CA ASN A 187 -6.74 20.78 18.39
C ASN A 187 -7.44 21.59 17.30
N PHE A 188 -8.10 20.92 16.37
CA PHE A 188 -8.96 21.52 15.35
C PHE A 188 -10.46 21.52 15.75
N ASP A 189 -10.73 21.55 17.04
CA ASP A 189 -12.09 21.71 17.56
C ASP A 189 -12.27 23.15 18.05
N ALA A 190 -12.52 24.10 17.16
CA ALA A 190 -13.24 25.34 17.42
C ALA A 190 -13.18 26.29 16.20
N ILE A 191 -14.14 26.21 15.34
CA ILE A 191 -14.90 27.34 14.74
C ILE A 191 -16.18 26.78 14.12
#